data_7b2b73e67d18f0d2f95a385536e93e90
#
_entry.id   7b2b73e67d18f0d2f95a385536e93e90
#
_cell.length_a   1.000
_cell.length_b   1.000
_cell.length_c   1.000
_cell.angle_alpha   90.00
_cell.angle_beta   90.00
_cell.angle_gamma   90.00
#
_symmetry.space_group_name_H-M   'P 1'
#
loop_
_entity.id
_entity.type
_entity.pdbx_description
1 polymer ?
#
loop_
_entity_poly.entity_id
_entity_poly.type
_entity_poly.pdbx_seq_one_letter_code
_entity_poly.pdbx_strand_id
1 'polypeptide(L)'
;MSFFLEVVQSAFSPMVLFYMFAGVAAGICIGALPGLTATMGVALLLPLTFGMDATSGILMLLGIYVGAIYGGSISAILLHTPGTPASAATAIDGYQFSKRGEAGRALGIATLSSYIGGVVSCLCLWLISPQLAKLALKFSSAEFFLLAVFGLCIIANISGENMAKGLICGFLGILTATVGIDSVTSYIRFTDNANLLSGIQYIPVMIGLFAMSQAFETIEDIYSTDEIDASVTRLLPTKEDVKTILRVAPVTGLIGTMIGIIPGAGADIGSFVGYNTARGMSKHPEQFGKGSPEAVAASEGGNNGVTGGAMIPMLTLGVPGDAVAAIMIGALTIQGLTPGPMLFKTNKVLVYTIFLGMFVANTIMVLLGFSCIRLFTKVLSVPKTILTPVIFILCVVGSYAMRSNFYDVGTMLIAGVIGWLMGKVKIPTSPAILGLILGPMAEKNFRTALLKSSGNPVVFFNTPICWFFLALIAFTLFGAIRGQLK
;
A
#
# COMPACT_ATOMS: atom_id res chain seq x y z
N MET A 1 -7.70 25.76 20.26
CA MET A 1 -7.54 26.59 19.05
C MET A 1 -6.10 26.58 18.53
N SER A 2 -5.08 26.63 19.38
CA SER A 2 -3.65 26.57 18.99
C SER A 2 -3.27 25.26 18.26
N PHE A 3 -3.68 24.09 18.77
CA PHE A 3 -3.36 22.79 18.17
C PHE A 3 -3.87 22.62 16.73
N PHE A 4 -5.14 22.97 16.47
CA PHE A 4 -5.69 22.85 15.11
C PHE A 4 -5.03 23.82 14.14
N LEU A 5 -4.69 25.04 14.60
CA LEU A 5 -3.96 26.01 13.80
C LEU A 5 -2.56 25.50 13.42
N GLU A 6 -1.86 24.87 14.37
CA GLU A 6 -0.55 24.26 14.12
C GLU A 6 -0.61 23.12 13.09
N VAL A 7 -1.62 22.25 13.17
CA VAL A 7 -1.87 21.19 12.18
C VAL A 7 -2.12 21.79 10.78
N VAL A 8 -2.97 22.82 10.69
CA VAL A 8 -3.27 23.48 9.41
C VAL A 8 -2.02 24.18 8.86
N GLN A 9 -1.29 24.92 9.68
CA GLN A 9 -0.04 25.57 9.25
C GLN A 9 0.99 24.57 8.77
N SER A 10 1.12 23.41 9.43
CA SER A 10 2.01 22.33 9.03
C SER A 10 1.61 21.73 7.70
N ALA A 11 0.32 21.39 7.52
CA ALA A 11 -0.18 20.76 6.30
C ALA A 11 -0.19 21.68 5.08
N PHE A 12 -0.44 22.98 5.29
CA PHE A 12 -0.52 23.98 4.23
C PHE A 12 0.75 24.84 4.10
N SER A 13 1.87 24.41 4.69
CA SER A 13 3.13 25.10 4.44
C SER A 13 3.50 24.98 2.96
N PRO A 14 4.03 26.05 2.32
CA PRO A 14 4.34 26.04 0.88
C PRO A 14 5.25 24.90 0.47
N MET A 15 6.21 24.53 1.31
CA MET A 15 7.14 23.45 1.05
C MET A 15 6.46 22.07 1.08
N VAL A 16 5.59 21.83 2.08
CA VAL A 16 4.80 20.61 2.19
C VAL A 16 3.85 20.45 1.01
N LEU A 17 3.16 21.52 0.63
CA LEU A 17 2.27 21.52 -0.55
C LEU A 17 3.04 21.23 -1.84
N PHE A 18 4.24 21.81 -2.01
CA PHE A 18 5.09 21.54 -3.16
C PHE A 18 5.48 20.06 -3.22
N TYR A 19 5.97 19.48 -2.12
CA TYR A 19 6.36 18.07 -2.08
C TYR A 19 5.16 17.15 -2.26
N MET A 20 4.01 17.47 -1.68
CA MET A 20 2.78 16.72 -1.90
C MET A 20 2.34 16.75 -3.37
N PHE A 21 2.37 17.94 -4.00
CA PHE A 21 2.05 18.08 -5.42
C PHE A 21 3.01 17.27 -6.29
N ALA A 22 4.31 17.39 -6.04
CA ALA A 22 5.34 16.60 -6.74
C ALA A 22 5.13 15.09 -6.53
N GLY A 23 4.81 14.68 -5.29
CA GLY A 23 4.51 13.29 -4.95
C GLY A 23 3.30 12.75 -5.69
N VAL A 24 2.17 13.49 -5.70
CA VAL A 24 0.95 13.07 -6.42
C VAL A 24 1.22 12.97 -7.92
N ALA A 25 1.89 13.96 -8.51
CA ALA A 25 2.21 13.96 -9.94
C ALA A 25 3.12 12.79 -10.32
N ALA A 26 4.19 12.54 -9.55
CA ALA A 26 5.08 11.40 -9.73
C ALA A 26 4.33 10.08 -9.53
N GLY A 27 3.45 10.01 -8.53
CA GLY A 27 2.60 8.85 -8.28
C GLY A 27 1.70 8.54 -9.47
N ILE A 28 1.00 9.53 -10.02
CA ILE A 28 0.15 9.35 -11.21
C ILE A 28 0.97 8.83 -12.39
N CYS A 29 2.16 9.40 -12.63
CA CYS A 29 3.05 8.92 -13.69
C CYS A 29 3.45 7.46 -13.49
N ILE A 30 3.89 7.09 -12.29
CA ILE A 30 4.31 5.73 -11.96
C ILE A 30 3.14 4.75 -12.08
N GLY A 31 2.00 5.09 -11.50
CA GLY A 31 0.80 4.25 -11.56
C GLY A 31 0.26 4.06 -12.97
N ALA A 32 0.40 5.07 -13.84
CA ALA A 32 -0.03 4.97 -15.24
C ALA A 32 0.83 4.01 -16.07
N LEU A 33 2.10 3.83 -15.71
CA LEU A 33 3.01 2.94 -16.44
C LEU A 33 2.69 1.46 -16.13
N PRO A 34 2.32 0.64 -17.14
CA PRO A 34 2.06 -0.78 -16.92
C PRO A 34 3.27 -1.50 -16.32
N GLY A 35 3.01 -2.32 -15.30
CA GLY A 35 4.06 -3.05 -14.59
C GLY A 35 4.68 -2.30 -13.41
N LEU A 36 4.47 -0.99 -13.26
CA LEU A 36 4.88 -0.24 -12.08
C LEU A 36 3.74 -0.19 -11.06
N THR A 37 4.00 -0.59 -9.83
CA THR A 37 2.99 -0.59 -8.77
C THR A 37 3.10 0.64 -7.87
N ALA A 38 2.04 0.97 -7.12
CA ALA A 38 2.11 2.01 -6.09
C ALA A 38 3.20 1.71 -5.06
N THR A 39 3.38 0.45 -4.70
CA THR A 39 4.44 -0.03 -3.80
C THR A 39 5.82 0.30 -4.34
N MET A 40 6.06 0.01 -5.63
CA MET A 40 7.32 0.39 -6.29
C MET A 40 7.54 1.90 -6.26
N GLY A 41 6.51 2.67 -6.61
CA GLY A 41 6.60 4.13 -6.64
C GLY A 41 7.04 4.70 -5.30
N VAL A 42 6.42 4.26 -4.22
CA VAL A 42 6.78 4.71 -2.86
C VAL A 42 8.17 4.19 -2.47
N ALA A 43 8.52 2.93 -2.79
CA ALA A 43 9.84 2.37 -2.50
C ALA A 43 10.98 3.09 -3.23
N LEU A 44 10.79 3.39 -4.53
CA LEU A 44 11.78 4.07 -5.36
C LEU A 44 12.03 5.51 -4.93
N LEU A 45 10.98 6.21 -4.52
CA LEU A 45 11.07 7.63 -4.16
C LEU A 45 11.26 7.87 -2.67
N LEU A 46 11.16 6.82 -1.83
CA LEU A 46 11.46 6.88 -0.40
C LEU A 46 12.82 7.54 -0.09
N PRO A 47 13.92 7.19 -0.80
CA PRO A 47 15.23 7.78 -0.51
C PRO A 47 15.29 9.30 -0.71
N LEU A 48 14.48 9.85 -1.60
CA LEU A 48 14.41 11.30 -1.79
C LEU A 48 13.93 12.03 -0.52
N THR A 49 13.25 11.32 0.37
CA THR A 49 12.70 11.90 1.60
C THR A 49 13.68 11.91 2.77
N PHE A 50 14.86 11.29 2.66
CA PHE A 50 15.82 11.15 3.78
C PHE A 50 16.44 12.47 4.23
N GLY A 51 16.56 13.44 3.33
CA GLY A 51 17.04 14.78 3.65
C GLY A 51 15.94 15.79 4.01
N MET A 52 14.68 15.35 4.03
CA MET A 52 13.53 16.22 4.32
C MET A 52 13.15 16.13 5.80
N ASP A 53 12.41 17.13 6.28
CA ASP A 53 11.72 17.00 7.57
C ASP A 53 10.65 15.91 7.50
N ALA A 54 10.31 15.33 8.66
CA ALA A 54 9.41 14.18 8.72
C ALA A 54 8.03 14.45 8.09
N THR A 55 7.50 15.65 8.26
CA THR A 55 6.19 16.02 7.70
C THR A 55 6.22 16.06 6.18
N SER A 56 7.19 16.78 5.61
CA SER A 56 7.36 16.91 4.16
C SER A 56 7.60 15.56 3.50
N GLY A 57 8.51 14.74 4.07
CA GLY A 57 8.84 13.42 3.54
C GLY A 57 7.64 12.47 3.56
N ILE A 58 6.94 12.37 4.67
CA ILE A 58 5.78 11.49 4.82
C ILE A 58 4.63 11.93 3.89
N LEU A 59 4.35 13.23 3.81
CA LEU A 59 3.28 13.73 2.96
C LEU A 59 3.60 13.64 1.47
N MET A 60 4.87 13.73 1.07
CA MET A 60 5.30 13.41 -0.30
C MET A 60 5.00 11.94 -0.64
N LEU A 61 5.39 11.00 0.23
CA LEU A 61 5.14 9.57 0.02
C LEU A 61 3.65 9.24 -0.02
N LEU A 62 2.83 9.88 0.81
CA LEU A 62 1.38 9.79 0.74
C LEU A 62 0.82 10.31 -0.57
N GLY A 63 1.36 11.41 -1.09
CA GLY A 63 1.03 11.91 -2.41
C GLY A 63 1.33 10.89 -3.51
N ILE A 64 2.51 10.26 -3.46
CA ILE A 64 2.89 9.18 -4.39
C ILE A 64 1.90 8.01 -4.28
N TYR A 65 1.55 7.60 -3.07
CA TYR A 65 0.60 6.51 -2.84
C TYR A 65 -0.76 6.81 -3.48
N VAL A 66 -1.40 7.92 -3.11
CA VAL A 66 -2.70 8.34 -3.66
C VAL A 66 -2.64 8.49 -5.18
N GLY A 67 -1.58 9.15 -5.68
CA GLY A 67 -1.39 9.35 -7.11
C GLY A 67 -1.22 8.05 -7.88
N ALA A 68 -0.43 7.09 -7.37
CA ALA A 68 -0.15 5.84 -8.06
C ALA A 68 -1.37 4.89 -8.08
N ILE A 69 -2.15 4.87 -7.01
CA ILE A 69 -3.40 4.10 -6.97
C ILE A 69 -4.38 4.58 -8.05
N TYR A 70 -4.59 5.90 -8.16
CA TYR A 70 -5.40 6.50 -9.22
C TYR A 70 -4.75 6.32 -10.61
N GLY A 71 -3.44 6.54 -10.72
CA GLY A 71 -2.71 6.50 -11.99
C GLY A 71 -2.88 5.17 -12.74
N GLY A 72 -3.00 4.06 -12.00
CA GLY A 72 -3.23 2.74 -12.56
C GLY A 72 -4.48 2.62 -13.41
N SER A 73 -5.51 3.42 -13.14
CA SER A 73 -6.75 3.44 -13.94
C SER A 73 -6.55 4.02 -15.33
N ILE A 74 -5.54 4.86 -15.54
CA ILE A 74 -5.28 5.51 -16.84
C ILE A 74 -4.94 4.45 -17.89
N SER A 75 -3.94 3.61 -17.62
CA SER A 75 -3.58 2.51 -18.54
C SER A 75 -4.62 1.39 -18.57
N ALA A 76 -5.28 1.12 -17.45
CA ALA A 76 -6.38 0.16 -17.39
C ALA A 76 -7.53 0.52 -18.36
N ILE A 77 -7.90 1.81 -18.41
CA ILE A 77 -8.96 2.32 -19.29
C ILE A 77 -8.48 2.43 -20.74
N LEU A 78 -7.26 2.93 -20.97
CA LEU A 78 -6.77 3.22 -22.33
C LEU A 78 -6.24 1.98 -23.05
N LEU A 79 -5.52 1.09 -22.33
CA LEU A 79 -4.77 -0.01 -22.92
C LEU A 79 -5.29 -1.40 -22.57
N HIS A 80 -6.34 -1.52 -21.72
CA HIS A 80 -6.76 -2.79 -21.11
C HIS A 80 -5.66 -3.49 -20.31
N THR A 81 -4.61 -2.76 -19.99
CA THR A 81 -3.48 -3.25 -19.19
C THR A 81 -3.46 -2.47 -17.89
N PRO A 82 -3.84 -3.09 -16.76
CA PRO A 82 -3.83 -2.41 -15.48
C PRO A 82 -2.43 -1.84 -15.18
N GLY A 83 -2.33 -0.55 -14.87
CA GLY A 83 -1.07 0.06 -14.45
C GLY A 83 -0.63 -0.50 -13.10
N THR A 84 -1.60 -0.70 -12.20
CA THR A 84 -1.39 -1.35 -10.91
C THR A 84 -2.39 -2.51 -10.76
N PRO A 85 -2.08 -3.56 -9.97
CA PRO A 85 -3.03 -4.64 -9.69
C PRO A 85 -4.39 -4.13 -9.18
N ALA A 86 -4.37 -3.03 -8.46
CA ALA A 86 -5.56 -2.37 -7.92
C ALA A 86 -6.53 -1.85 -8.99
N SER A 87 -6.06 -1.56 -10.20
CA SER A 87 -6.89 -1.10 -11.32
C SER A 87 -7.38 -2.21 -12.24
N ALA A 88 -7.11 -3.47 -11.90
CA ALA A 88 -7.51 -4.62 -12.73
C ALA A 88 -9.04 -4.73 -12.90
N ALA A 89 -9.81 -4.46 -11.84
CA ALA A 89 -11.27 -4.44 -11.94
C ALA A 89 -11.77 -3.27 -12.82
N THR A 90 -11.09 -2.13 -12.77
CA THR A 90 -11.40 -0.96 -13.60
C THR A 90 -11.19 -1.25 -15.09
N ALA A 91 -10.20 -2.07 -15.45
CA ALA A 91 -9.92 -2.45 -16.84
C ALA A 91 -11.09 -3.17 -17.50
N ILE A 92 -11.87 -3.94 -16.74
CA ILE A 92 -12.99 -4.77 -17.25
C ILE A 92 -14.01 -3.90 -18.01
N ASP A 93 -14.47 -2.84 -17.36
CA ASP A 93 -15.48 -1.93 -17.92
C ASP A 93 -14.86 -0.68 -18.53
N GLY A 94 -13.79 -0.14 -17.94
CA GLY A 94 -13.14 1.08 -18.40
C GLY A 94 -12.64 1.00 -19.83
N TYR A 95 -12.03 -0.11 -20.23
CA TYR A 95 -11.56 -0.32 -21.59
C TYR A 95 -12.71 -0.42 -22.63
N GLN A 96 -13.91 -0.86 -22.22
CA GLN A 96 -15.06 -0.88 -23.13
C GLN A 96 -15.49 0.54 -23.54
N PHE A 97 -15.29 1.54 -22.66
CA PHE A 97 -15.47 2.95 -23.05
C PHE A 97 -14.45 3.38 -24.11
N SER A 98 -13.18 2.99 -23.95
CA SER A 98 -12.13 3.30 -24.96
C SER A 98 -12.47 2.73 -26.32
N LYS A 99 -12.94 1.48 -26.38
CA LYS A 99 -13.42 0.84 -27.62
C LYS A 99 -14.55 1.61 -28.32
N ARG A 100 -15.36 2.37 -27.54
CA ARG A 100 -16.45 3.21 -28.07
C ARG A 100 -16.02 4.64 -28.39
N GLY A 101 -14.73 4.99 -28.23
CA GLY A 101 -14.23 6.36 -28.35
C GLY A 101 -14.58 7.27 -27.18
N GLU A 102 -15.05 6.72 -26.05
CA GLU A 102 -15.47 7.44 -24.85
C GLU A 102 -14.43 7.37 -23.72
N ALA A 103 -13.15 7.12 -24.03
CA ALA A 103 -12.08 6.98 -23.05
C ALA A 103 -12.02 8.13 -22.03
N GLY A 104 -12.15 9.37 -22.50
CA GLY A 104 -12.15 10.55 -21.63
C GLY A 104 -13.29 10.57 -20.62
N ARG A 105 -14.48 10.08 -21.00
CA ARG A 105 -15.62 9.94 -20.08
C ARG A 105 -15.32 8.93 -18.98
N ALA A 106 -14.74 7.78 -19.31
CA ALA A 106 -14.36 6.76 -18.33
C ALA A 106 -13.27 7.29 -17.38
N LEU A 107 -12.26 8.00 -17.91
CA LEU A 107 -11.23 8.65 -17.10
C LEU A 107 -11.83 9.69 -16.14
N GLY A 108 -12.81 10.47 -16.59
CA GLY A 108 -13.53 11.41 -15.72
C GLY A 108 -14.32 10.74 -14.61
N ILE A 109 -15.01 9.61 -14.93
CA ILE A 109 -15.71 8.78 -13.94
C ILE A 109 -14.69 8.22 -12.92
N ALA A 110 -13.59 7.64 -13.39
CA ALA A 110 -12.53 7.11 -12.55
C ALA A 110 -11.94 8.17 -11.62
N THR A 111 -11.59 9.35 -12.15
CA THR A 111 -11.01 10.45 -11.37
C THR A 111 -11.93 10.91 -10.24
N LEU A 112 -13.21 11.13 -10.54
CA LEU A 112 -14.16 11.61 -9.53
C LEU A 112 -14.48 10.52 -8.50
N SER A 113 -14.58 9.26 -8.93
CA SER A 113 -14.86 8.13 -8.04
C SER A 113 -13.68 7.84 -7.10
N SER A 114 -12.44 7.92 -7.62
CA SER A 114 -11.22 7.82 -6.83
C SER A 114 -11.14 8.91 -5.76
N TYR A 115 -11.49 10.15 -6.13
CA TYR A 115 -11.56 11.26 -5.17
C TYR A 115 -12.57 10.98 -4.05
N ILE A 116 -13.77 10.57 -4.39
CA ILE A 116 -14.83 10.30 -3.40
C ILE A 116 -14.44 9.12 -2.51
N GLY A 117 -13.95 8.03 -3.06
CA GLY A 117 -13.45 6.88 -2.30
C GLY A 117 -12.31 7.27 -1.35
N GLY A 118 -11.34 8.04 -1.85
CA GLY A 118 -10.24 8.60 -1.07
C GLY A 118 -10.72 9.50 0.08
N VAL A 119 -11.66 10.41 -0.19
CA VAL A 119 -12.24 11.29 0.85
C VAL A 119 -12.98 10.49 1.92
N VAL A 120 -13.77 9.49 1.53
CA VAL A 120 -14.44 8.59 2.49
C VAL A 120 -13.41 7.89 3.38
N SER A 121 -12.33 7.37 2.80
CA SER A 121 -11.28 6.71 3.56
C SER A 121 -10.54 7.67 4.51
N CYS A 122 -10.31 8.92 4.10
CA CYS A 122 -9.73 9.96 4.95
C CYS A 122 -10.63 10.30 6.14
N LEU A 123 -11.95 10.37 5.93
CA LEU A 123 -12.92 10.58 7.01
C LEU A 123 -12.89 9.41 7.99
N CYS A 124 -12.88 8.18 7.49
CA CYS A 124 -12.76 6.98 8.35
C CYS A 124 -11.43 6.99 9.11
N LEU A 125 -10.31 7.29 8.45
CA LEU A 125 -9.00 7.42 9.07
C LEU A 125 -9.03 8.43 10.24
N TRP A 126 -9.61 9.60 10.02
CA TRP A 126 -9.73 10.65 11.03
C TRP A 126 -10.61 10.24 12.22
N LEU A 127 -11.72 9.56 11.94
CA LEU A 127 -12.68 9.18 12.98
C LEU A 127 -12.25 7.92 13.75
N ILE A 128 -11.71 6.91 13.06
CA ILE A 128 -11.42 5.59 13.65
C ILE A 128 -10.06 5.59 14.36
N SER A 129 -9.00 6.18 13.74
CA SER A 129 -7.63 6.03 14.24
C SER A 129 -7.44 6.53 15.66
N PRO A 130 -7.96 7.70 16.09
CA PRO A 130 -7.77 8.14 17.47
C PRO A 130 -8.44 7.22 18.49
N GLN A 131 -9.56 6.59 18.13
CA GLN A 131 -10.27 5.66 19.02
C GLN A 131 -9.52 4.33 19.13
N LEU A 132 -9.05 3.82 17.98
CA LEU A 132 -8.27 2.59 17.94
C LEU A 132 -6.92 2.77 18.65
N ALA A 133 -6.26 3.91 18.50
CA ALA A 133 -5.03 4.22 19.24
C ALA A 133 -5.25 4.25 20.76
N LYS A 134 -6.36 4.84 21.24
CA LYS A 134 -6.72 4.81 22.67
C LYS A 134 -6.94 3.38 23.18
N LEU A 135 -7.55 2.52 22.36
CA LEU A 135 -7.74 1.11 22.70
C LEU A 135 -6.38 0.39 22.73
N ALA A 136 -5.54 0.62 21.72
CA ALA A 136 -4.21 0.00 21.57
C ALA A 136 -3.24 0.40 22.71
N LEU A 137 -3.43 1.54 23.34
CA LEU A 137 -2.65 1.94 24.54
C LEU A 137 -2.92 1.03 25.75
N LYS A 138 -4.00 0.25 25.73
CA LYS A 138 -4.33 -0.74 26.77
C LYS A 138 -3.70 -2.11 26.48
N PHE A 139 -3.11 -2.30 25.30
CA PHE A 139 -2.50 -3.57 24.90
C PHE A 139 -1.21 -3.81 25.69
N SER A 140 -1.06 -5.02 26.20
CA SER A 140 0.17 -5.56 26.74
C SER A 140 0.98 -6.29 25.64
N SER A 141 2.10 -6.86 26.00
CA SER A 141 2.90 -7.66 25.06
C SER A 141 2.14 -8.89 24.54
N ALA A 142 1.18 -9.44 25.30
CA ALA A 142 0.38 -10.58 24.83
C ALA A 142 -0.56 -10.21 23.66
N GLU A 143 -1.24 -9.07 23.77
CA GLU A 143 -2.13 -8.59 22.70
C GLU A 143 -1.33 -8.18 21.45
N PHE A 144 -0.18 -7.52 21.62
CA PHE A 144 0.69 -7.18 20.48
C PHE A 144 1.26 -8.42 19.80
N PHE A 145 1.58 -9.49 20.55
CA PHE A 145 1.96 -10.77 19.96
C PHE A 145 0.83 -11.36 19.11
N LEU A 146 -0.38 -11.47 19.68
CA LEU A 146 -1.54 -12.03 18.98
C LEU A 146 -1.94 -11.18 17.76
N LEU A 147 -1.81 -9.87 17.84
CA LEU A 147 -1.99 -8.97 16.71
C LEU A 147 -0.99 -9.25 15.58
N ALA A 148 0.30 -9.44 15.92
CA ALA A 148 1.33 -9.78 14.93
C ALA A 148 1.07 -11.17 14.32
N VAL A 149 0.67 -12.15 15.12
CA VAL A 149 0.27 -13.49 14.63
C VAL A 149 -0.94 -13.39 13.72
N PHE A 150 -1.95 -12.60 14.07
CA PHE A 150 -3.11 -12.34 13.19
C PHE A 150 -2.66 -11.76 11.84
N GLY A 151 -1.79 -10.73 11.85
CA GLY A 151 -1.22 -10.18 10.61
C GLY A 151 -0.45 -11.22 9.79
N LEU A 152 0.30 -12.13 10.43
CA LEU A 152 1.00 -13.23 9.76
C LEU A 152 0.01 -14.30 9.22
N CYS A 153 -1.09 -14.57 9.92
CA CYS A 153 -2.10 -15.54 9.44
C CYS A 153 -2.82 -15.07 8.17
N ILE A 154 -2.90 -13.75 7.95
CA ILE A 154 -3.49 -13.19 6.73
C ILE A 154 -2.65 -13.54 5.49
N ILE A 155 -1.34 -13.82 5.65
CA ILE A 155 -0.47 -14.33 4.58
C ILE A 155 -1.12 -15.53 3.88
N ALA A 156 -1.79 -16.40 4.61
CA ALA A 156 -2.47 -17.57 4.05
C ALA A 156 -3.57 -17.19 3.04
N ASN A 157 -4.26 -16.07 3.26
CA ASN A 157 -5.32 -15.58 2.36
C ASN A 157 -4.77 -14.78 1.16
N ILE A 158 -3.65 -14.04 1.35
CA ILE A 158 -3.03 -13.23 0.29
C ILE A 158 -2.29 -14.10 -0.73
N SER A 159 -1.96 -15.33 -0.36
CA SER A 159 -1.13 -16.24 -1.16
C SER A 159 -1.80 -16.72 -2.46
N GLY A 160 -3.03 -16.31 -2.76
CA GLY A 160 -3.75 -16.64 -3.98
C GLY A 160 -3.99 -18.14 -4.11
N GLU A 161 -3.69 -18.71 -5.29
CA GLU A 161 -3.97 -20.11 -5.62
C GLU A 161 -3.14 -21.14 -4.80
N ASN A 162 -2.05 -20.70 -4.16
CA ASN A 162 -1.16 -21.63 -3.44
C ASN A 162 -0.72 -21.09 -2.08
N MET A 163 -1.52 -21.40 -1.05
CA MET A 163 -1.27 -21.01 0.33
C MET A 163 0.10 -21.50 0.84
N ALA A 164 0.55 -22.69 0.43
CA ALA A 164 1.83 -23.22 0.88
C ALA A 164 3.02 -22.37 0.42
N LYS A 165 2.99 -21.89 -0.84
CA LYS A 165 4.01 -20.97 -1.37
C LYS A 165 4.09 -19.67 -0.58
N GLY A 166 2.94 -19.08 -0.25
CA GLY A 166 2.90 -17.85 0.54
C GLY A 166 3.36 -18.04 1.97
N LEU A 167 2.96 -19.14 2.62
CA LEU A 167 3.43 -19.46 3.99
C LEU A 167 4.94 -19.69 4.03
N ILE A 168 5.49 -20.46 3.08
CA ILE A 168 6.95 -20.67 2.97
C ILE A 168 7.65 -19.31 2.83
N CYS A 169 7.12 -18.43 1.97
CA CYS A 169 7.67 -17.12 1.74
C CYS A 169 7.61 -16.23 3.00
N GLY A 170 6.49 -16.26 3.72
CA GLY A 170 6.34 -15.57 5.01
C GLY A 170 7.32 -16.08 6.07
N PHE A 171 7.50 -17.40 6.17
CA PHE A 171 8.49 -17.99 7.09
C PHE A 171 9.93 -17.64 6.72
N LEU A 172 10.27 -17.59 5.43
CA LEU A 172 11.58 -17.11 4.97
C LEU A 172 11.78 -15.62 5.35
N GLY A 173 10.74 -14.80 5.26
CA GLY A 173 10.78 -13.41 5.75
C GLY A 173 11.05 -13.32 7.25
N ILE A 174 10.35 -14.14 8.07
CA ILE A 174 10.58 -14.21 9.51
C ILE A 174 12.01 -14.68 9.79
N LEU A 175 12.49 -15.70 9.11
CA LEU A 175 13.85 -16.21 9.28
C LEU A 175 14.90 -15.14 8.93
N THR A 176 14.71 -14.43 7.83
CA THR A 176 15.59 -13.32 7.43
C THR A 176 15.64 -12.24 8.50
N ALA A 177 14.52 -11.94 9.16
CA ALA A 177 14.44 -10.98 10.23
C ALA A 177 15.18 -11.40 11.53
N THR A 178 15.50 -12.68 11.68
CA THR A 178 16.24 -13.16 12.87
C THR A 178 17.75 -12.99 12.77
N VAL A 179 18.28 -12.59 11.63
CA VAL A 179 19.72 -12.34 11.44
C VAL A 179 20.14 -11.07 12.21
N GLY A 180 21.26 -11.14 12.92
CA GLY A 180 21.84 -10.02 13.68
C GLY A 180 21.72 -10.17 15.20
N ILE A 181 21.73 -9.06 15.93
CA ILE A 181 21.66 -9.05 17.39
C ILE A 181 20.21 -9.22 17.85
N ASP A 182 19.98 -10.23 18.69
CA ASP A 182 18.70 -10.45 19.38
C ASP A 182 18.36 -9.28 20.31
N SER A 183 17.20 -8.69 20.12
CA SER A 183 16.76 -7.52 20.89
C SER A 183 16.43 -7.81 22.38
N VAL A 184 16.33 -9.08 22.79
CA VAL A 184 15.98 -9.50 24.15
C VAL A 184 17.21 -10.00 24.92
N THR A 185 18.05 -10.82 24.28
CA THR A 185 19.23 -11.44 24.94
C THR A 185 20.55 -10.84 24.51
N SER A 186 20.56 -9.96 23.50
CA SER A 186 21.78 -9.41 22.86
C SER A 186 22.71 -10.47 22.26
N TYR A 187 22.23 -11.70 22.05
CA TYR A 187 22.99 -12.76 21.40
C TYR A 187 23.03 -12.52 19.87
N ILE A 188 24.20 -12.73 19.26
CA ILE A 188 24.37 -12.60 17.81
C ILE A 188 23.88 -13.87 17.12
N ARG A 189 23.01 -13.75 16.14
CA ARG A 189 22.40 -14.86 15.40
C ARG A 189 22.76 -14.81 13.92
N PHE A 190 23.19 -15.96 13.38
CA PHE A 190 23.38 -16.23 11.95
C PHE A 190 24.39 -15.32 11.23
N THR A 191 25.21 -14.55 11.93
CA THR A 191 26.22 -13.69 11.31
C THR A 191 27.34 -13.33 12.29
N ASP A 192 28.58 -13.29 11.76
CA ASP A 192 29.74 -12.71 12.44
C ASP A 192 30.19 -11.40 11.76
N ASN A 193 29.47 -10.97 10.74
CA ASN A 193 29.78 -9.78 9.96
C ASN A 193 29.27 -8.51 10.67
N ALA A 194 30.17 -7.59 10.99
CA ALA A 194 29.85 -6.31 11.64
C ALA A 194 28.74 -5.51 10.93
N ASN A 195 28.66 -5.58 9.59
CA ASN A 195 27.64 -4.87 8.81
C ASN A 195 26.23 -5.50 8.95
N LEU A 196 26.14 -6.76 9.38
CA LEU A 196 24.88 -7.48 9.57
C LEU A 196 24.47 -7.61 11.04
N LEU A 197 25.24 -7.07 11.98
CA LEU A 197 24.90 -7.09 13.41
C LEU A 197 23.59 -6.36 13.71
N SER A 198 23.31 -5.27 12.99
CA SER A 198 22.03 -4.54 13.07
C SER A 198 20.88 -5.21 12.30
N GLY A 199 21.09 -6.44 11.82
CA GLY A 199 20.13 -7.20 11.04
C GLY A 199 20.07 -6.85 9.56
N ILE A 200 19.38 -7.66 8.80
CA ILE A 200 19.04 -7.40 7.39
C ILE A 200 17.93 -6.35 7.39
N GLN A 201 18.21 -5.20 6.78
CA GLN A 201 17.27 -4.10 6.75
C GLN A 201 16.11 -4.39 5.77
N TYR A 202 14.91 -4.24 6.24
CA TYR A 202 13.72 -4.56 5.46
C TYR A 202 13.49 -3.62 4.26
N ILE A 203 13.98 -2.36 4.29
CA ILE A 203 13.78 -1.41 3.18
C ILE A 203 14.60 -1.79 1.94
N PRO A 204 15.92 -2.08 2.01
CA PRO A 204 16.65 -2.62 0.86
C PRO A 204 16.03 -3.90 0.32
N VAL A 205 15.55 -4.82 1.19
CA VAL A 205 14.84 -6.03 0.76
C VAL A 205 13.56 -5.66 0.00
N MET A 206 12.79 -4.68 0.47
CA MET A 206 11.56 -4.23 -0.20
C MET A 206 11.84 -3.57 -1.54
N ILE A 207 12.84 -2.68 -1.62
CA ILE A 207 13.29 -2.09 -2.90
C ILE A 207 13.69 -3.22 -3.87
N GLY A 208 14.41 -4.22 -3.38
CA GLY A 208 14.81 -5.39 -4.15
C GLY A 208 13.61 -6.19 -4.66
N LEU A 209 12.78 -6.68 -3.74
CA LEU A 209 11.65 -7.57 -4.05
C LEU A 209 10.57 -6.92 -4.94
N PHE A 210 10.37 -5.60 -4.84
CA PHE A 210 9.33 -4.92 -5.61
C PHE A 210 9.90 -4.16 -6.82
N ALA A 211 10.89 -3.28 -6.62
CA ALA A 211 11.34 -2.38 -7.67
C ALA A 211 12.43 -3.02 -8.56
N MET A 212 13.47 -3.59 -7.96
CA MET A 212 14.56 -4.20 -8.72
C MET A 212 14.11 -5.46 -9.47
N SER A 213 13.24 -6.29 -8.85
CA SER A 213 12.67 -7.48 -9.49
C SER A 213 11.87 -7.13 -10.75
N GLN A 214 11.09 -6.04 -10.68
CA GLN A 214 10.32 -5.55 -11.83
C GLN A 214 11.24 -4.97 -12.91
N ALA A 215 12.34 -4.31 -12.51
CA ALA A 215 13.34 -3.85 -13.47
C ALA A 215 13.96 -5.02 -14.26
N PHE A 216 14.25 -6.14 -13.60
CA PHE A 216 14.71 -7.37 -14.26
C PHE A 216 13.64 -7.95 -15.20
N GLU A 217 12.38 -7.97 -14.80
CA GLU A 217 11.28 -8.43 -15.65
C GLU A 217 11.11 -7.53 -16.89
N THR A 218 11.21 -6.21 -16.70
CA THR A 218 11.10 -5.24 -17.82
C THR A 218 12.23 -5.38 -18.84
N ILE A 219 13.44 -5.81 -18.42
CA ILE A 219 14.56 -6.06 -19.34
C ILE A 219 14.24 -7.18 -20.32
N GLU A 220 13.50 -8.21 -19.91
CA GLU A 220 13.15 -9.32 -20.80
C GLU A 220 12.28 -8.87 -21.98
N ASP A 221 11.43 -7.86 -21.76
CA ASP A 221 10.51 -7.31 -22.75
C ASP A 221 10.89 -5.89 -23.20
N ILE A 222 12.18 -5.54 -23.13
CA ILE A 222 12.66 -4.17 -23.33
C ILE A 222 12.37 -3.61 -24.73
N TYR A 223 12.23 -4.49 -25.72
CA TYR A 223 11.98 -4.12 -27.13
C TYR A 223 10.49 -4.23 -27.50
N SER A 224 9.60 -4.62 -26.58
CA SER A 224 8.17 -4.62 -26.87
C SER A 224 7.66 -3.19 -26.88
N THR A 225 7.22 -2.72 -28.07
CA THR A 225 6.56 -1.43 -28.25
C THR A 225 5.07 -1.68 -28.47
N ASP A 226 4.24 -1.25 -27.52
CA ASP A 226 2.81 -1.15 -27.76
C ASP A 226 2.54 0.21 -28.43
N GLU A 227 1.99 0.22 -29.64
CA GLU A 227 1.52 1.46 -30.28
C GLU A 227 0.29 1.97 -29.50
N ILE A 228 0.43 3.17 -28.91
CA ILE A 228 -0.59 3.76 -28.07
C ILE A 228 -1.33 4.84 -28.85
N ASP A 229 -2.56 4.56 -29.26
CA ASP A 229 -3.49 5.61 -29.71
C ASP A 229 -4.27 6.16 -28.49
N ALA A 230 -3.67 7.15 -27.83
CA ALA A 230 -4.19 7.76 -26.61
C ALA A 230 -4.98 9.05 -26.88
N SER A 231 -5.85 9.07 -27.89
CA SER A 231 -6.67 10.25 -28.17
C SER A 231 -7.79 10.41 -27.12
N VAL A 232 -7.57 11.31 -26.16
CA VAL A 232 -8.55 11.64 -25.11
C VAL A 232 -9.33 12.90 -25.52
N THR A 233 -10.60 12.75 -25.83
CA THR A 233 -11.43 13.83 -26.35
C THR A 233 -12.18 14.63 -25.28
N ARG A 234 -13.04 14.01 -24.49
CA ARG A 234 -13.89 14.66 -23.47
C ARG A 234 -13.69 14.03 -22.09
N LEU A 235 -13.19 14.81 -21.12
CA LEU A 235 -12.87 14.33 -19.78
C LEU A 235 -14.00 14.42 -18.76
N LEU A 236 -14.97 15.32 -18.98
CA LEU A 236 -15.98 15.58 -17.96
C LEU A 236 -17.07 14.49 -18.00
N PRO A 237 -17.37 13.86 -16.85
CA PRO A 237 -18.50 12.95 -16.73
C PRO A 237 -19.82 13.70 -16.97
N THR A 238 -20.83 12.99 -17.46
CA THR A 238 -22.16 13.53 -17.65
C THR A 238 -22.86 13.75 -16.29
N LYS A 239 -23.95 14.51 -16.28
CA LYS A 239 -24.76 14.69 -15.06
C LYS A 239 -25.29 13.37 -14.50
N GLU A 240 -25.61 12.41 -15.38
CA GLU A 240 -26.06 11.07 -15.01
C GLU A 240 -24.91 10.27 -14.41
N ASP A 241 -23.71 10.36 -14.99
CA ASP A 241 -22.51 9.73 -14.43
C ASP A 241 -22.22 10.27 -13.03
N VAL A 242 -22.27 11.59 -12.81
CA VAL A 242 -22.07 12.20 -11.49
C VAL A 242 -23.09 11.67 -10.47
N LYS A 243 -24.37 11.55 -10.87
CA LYS A 243 -25.41 10.98 -9.99
C LYS A 243 -25.10 9.51 -9.63
N THR A 244 -24.61 8.76 -10.59
CA THR A 244 -24.19 7.35 -10.41
C THR A 244 -22.99 7.26 -9.48
N ILE A 245 -21.97 8.07 -9.69
CA ILE A 245 -20.76 8.14 -8.88
C ILE A 245 -21.11 8.48 -7.42
N LEU A 246 -21.93 9.52 -7.19
CA LEU A 246 -22.35 9.93 -5.84
C LEU A 246 -23.15 8.85 -5.09
N ARG A 247 -23.81 7.94 -5.82
CA ARG A 247 -24.53 6.81 -5.22
C ARG A 247 -23.58 5.64 -4.91
N VAL A 248 -22.63 5.35 -5.78
CA VAL A 248 -21.82 4.11 -5.75
C VAL A 248 -20.50 4.31 -5.02
N ALA A 249 -19.73 5.35 -5.37
CA ALA A 249 -18.37 5.54 -4.87
C ALA A 249 -18.28 5.72 -3.34
N PRO A 250 -19.21 6.39 -2.63
CA PRO A 250 -19.14 6.44 -1.17
C PRO A 250 -19.29 5.07 -0.51
N VAL A 251 -20.19 4.23 -1.03
CA VAL A 251 -20.43 2.88 -0.49
C VAL A 251 -19.22 1.99 -0.73
N THR A 252 -18.71 1.97 -1.96
CA THR A 252 -17.53 1.17 -2.30
C THR A 252 -16.26 1.72 -1.67
N GLY A 253 -16.14 3.03 -1.48
CA GLY A 253 -15.07 3.67 -0.73
C GLY A 253 -15.05 3.24 0.74
N LEU A 254 -16.23 3.12 1.37
CA LEU A 254 -16.33 2.59 2.74
C LEU A 254 -15.93 1.11 2.78
N ILE A 255 -16.37 0.30 1.82
CA ILE A 255 -15.97 -1.11 1.69
C ILE A 255 -14.46 -1.22 1.51
N GLY A 256 -13.88 -0.43 0.60
CA GLY A 256 -12.43 -0.36 0.41
C GLY A 256 -11.69 0.00 1.69
N THR A 257 -12.21 0.98 2.45
CA THR A 257 -11.64 1.36 3.76
C THR A 257 -11.65 0.19 4.74
N MET A 258 -12.76 -0.54 4.83
CA MET A 258 -12.85 -1.72 5.71
C MET A 258 -11.86 -2.81 5.31
N ILE A 259 -11.67 -3.02 4.01
CA ILE A 259 -10.68 -3.96 3.48
C ILE A 259 -9.27 -3.48 3.81
N GLY A 260 -8.97 -2.19 3.63
CA GLY A 260 -7.67 -1.60 3.96
C GLY A 260 -7.27 -1.73 5.43
N ILE A 261 -8.23 -1.76 6.35
CA ILE A 261 -7.97 -2.01 7.78
C ILE A 261 -7.43 -3.43 8.01
N ILE A 262 -7.78 -4.39 7.14
CA ILE A 262 -7.34 -5.78 7.26
C ILE A 262 -5.91 -5.88 6.73
N PRO A 263 -4.91 -6.23 7.58
CA PRO A 263 -3.51 -6.29 7.16
C PRO A 263 -3.32 -7.15 5.92
N GLY A 264 -2.64 -6.59 4.92
CA GLY A 264 -2.27 -7.30 3.69
C GLY A 264 -3.38 -7.47 2.64
N ALA A 265 -4.61 -7.01 2.88
CA ALA A 265 -5.70 -7.18 1.92
C ALA A 265 -5.49 -6.37 0.61
N GLY A 266 -4.86 -5.20 0.69
CA GLY A 266 -4.47 -4.43 -0.50
C GLY A 266 -5.63 -3.77 -1.29
N ALA A 267 -5.25 -2.84 -2.16
CA ALA A 267 -6.20 -2.07 -2.96
C ALA A 267 -6.80 -2.88 -4.14
N ASP A 268 -6.13 -3.92 -4.57
CA ASP A 268 -6.62 -4.90 -5.55
C ASP A 268 -7.87 -5.62 -5.03
N ILE A 269 -7.83 -6.16 -3.82
CA ILE A 269 -9.02 -6.79 -3.20
C ILE A 269 -10.13 -5.76 -3.02
N GLY A 270 -9.81 -4.54 -2.55
CA GLY A 270 -10.78 -3.46 -2.38
C GLY A 270 -11.50 -3.10 -3.67
N SER A 271 -10.78 -3.05 -4.78
CA SER A 271 -11.31 -2.79 -6.11
C SER A 271 -12.31 -3.86 -6.57
N PHE A 272 -11.93 -5.14 -6.51
CA PHE A 272 -12.80 -6.25 -6.92
C PHE A 272 -14.02 -6.44 -6.01
N VAL A 273 -13.86 -6.30 -4.69
CA VAL A 273 -14.99 -6.41 -3.75
C VAL A 273 -15.95 -5.23 -3.96
N GLY A 274 -15.43 -4.02 -4.16
CA GLY A 274 -16.25 -2.86 -4.52
C GLY A 274 -17.06 -3.10 -5.81
N TYR A 275 -16.38 -3.56 -6.86
CA TYR A 275 -17.01 -3.93 -8.13
C TYR A 275 -18.12 -4.97 -7.96
N ASN A 276 -17.84 -6.08 -7.29
CA ASN A 276 -18.80 -7.17 -7.10
C ASN A 276 -19.99 -6.75 -6.23
N THR A 277 -19.75 -5.94 -5.20
CA THR A 277 -20.81 -5.40 -4.34
C THR A 277 -21.74 -4.48 -5.14
N ALA A 278 -21.18 -3.56 -5.92
CA ALA A 278 -21.97 -2.68 -6.76
C ALA A 278 -22.78 -3.45 -7.80
N ARG A 279 -22.20 -4.49 -8.42
CA ARG A 279 -22.90 -5.39 -9.33
C ARG A 279 -24.10 -6.05 -8.66
N GLY A 280 -23.94 -6.53 -7.42
CA GLY A 280 -25.03 -7.15 -6.66
C GLY A 280 -26.14 -6.16 -6.24
N MET A 281 -25.81 -4.87 -6.11
CA MET A 281 -26.75 -3.80 -5.73
C MET A 281 -27.34 -3.08 -6.96
N SER A 282 -26.78 -3.29 -8.15
CA SER A 282 -27.20 -2.61 -9.37
C SER A 282 -28.57 -3.08 -9.85
N LYS A 283 -29.33 -2.16 -10.44
CA LYS A 283 -30.56 -2.47 -11.19
C LYS A 283 -30.27 -3.09 -12.56
N HIS A 284 -29.02 -2.96 -13.04
CA HIS A 284 -28.56 -3.40 -14.36
C HIS A 284 -27.27 -4.23 -14.26
N PRO A 285 -27.25 -5.34 -13.50
CA PRO A 285 -26.06 -6.17 -13.30
C PRO A 285 -25.53 -6.78 -14.60
N GLU A 286 -26.36 -6.88 -15.64
CA GLU A 286 -25.99 -7.37 -16.97
C GLU A 286 -25.11 -6.41 -17.78
N GLN A 287 -25.00 -5.14 -17.37
CA GLN A 287 -24.14 -4.13 -17.99
C GLN A 287 -22.71 -4.22 -17.51
N PHE A 288 -22.46 -4.86 -16.36
CA PHE A 288 -21.12 -5.06 -15.85
C PHE A 288 -20.32 -5.98 -16.77
N GLY A 289 -19.07 -5.58 -17.07
CA GLY A 289 -18.23 -6.19 -18.10
C GLY A 289 -18.48 -5.67 -19.52
N LYS A 290 -19.44 -4.76 -19.71
CA LYS A 290 -19.80 -4.20 -21.03
C LYS A 290 -19.62 -2.68 -21.11
N GLY A 291 -18.94 -2.06 -20.16
CA GLY A 291 -18.73 -0.61 -20.10
C GLY A 291 -19.79 0.09 -19.26
N SER A 292 -19.98 -0.36 -18.02
CA SER A 292 -20.89 0.25 -17.05
C SER A 292 -20.22 1.39 -16.30
N PRO A 293 -20.83 2.60 -16.24
CA PRO A 293 -20.34 3.68 -15.38
C PRO A 293 -20.36 3.30 -13.89
N GLU A 294 -21.33 2.48 -13.46
CA GLU A 294 -21.39 1.96 -12.07
C GLU A 294 -20.20 1.08 -11.75
N ALA A 295 -19.76 0.26 -12.69
CA ALA A 295 -18.63 -0.66 -12.52
C ALA A 295 -17.30 0.11 -12.36
N VAL A 296 -17.05 1.11 -13.22
CA VAL A 296 -15.87 1.96 -13.11
C VAL A 296 -15.89 2.77 -11.80
N ALA A 297 -17.04 3.34 -11.45
CA ALA A 297 -17.19 4.09 -10.20
C ALA A 297 -16.95 3.21 -8.96
N ALA A 298 -17.41 1.96 -9.01
CA ALA A 298 -17.30 1.02 -7.90
C ALA A 298 -15.86 0.53 -7.69
N SER A 299 -15.18 0.15 -8.77
CA SER A 299 -13.80 -0.32 -8.70
C SER A 299 -12.86 0.79 -8.20
N GLU A 300 -13.03 2.02 -8.69
CA GLU A 300 -12.19 3.14 -8.30
C GLU A 300 -12.51 3.67 -6.90
N GLY A 301 -13.79 3.70 -6.51
CA GLY A 301 -14.18 4.03 -5.14
C GLY A 301 -13.60 3.04 -4.13
N GLY A 302 -13.72 1.74 -4.44
CA GLY A 302 -13.17 0.66 -3.60
C GLY A 302 -11.65 0.68 -3.52
N ASN A 303 -10.99 0.88 -4.64
CA ASN A 303 -9.54 0.97 -4.78
C ASN A 303 -8.95 2.11 -3.90
N ASN A 304 -9.41 3.34 -4.14
CA ASN A 304 -8.91 4.50 -3.41
C ASN A 304 -9.39 4.53 -1.94
N GLY A 305 -10.51 3.87 -1.63
CA GLY A 305 -10.96 3.66 -0.26
C GLY A 305 -9.95 2.90 0.61
N VAL A 306 -9.16 2.01 0.03
CA VAL A 306 -8.11 1.27 0.76
C VAL A 306 -6.99 2.17 1.24
N THR A 307 -6.67 3.26 0.54
CA THR A 307 -5.51 4.10 0.87
C THR A 307 -5.55 4.64 2.30
N GLY A 308 -6.66 5.25 2.71
CA GLY A 308 -6.86 5.69 4.09
C GLY A 308 -7.09 4.52 5.05
N GLY A 309 -7.78 3.46 4.58
CA GLY A 309 -8.01 2.23 5.35
C GLY A 309 -6.72 1.58 5.82
N ALA A 310 -5.73 1.42 4.94
CA ALA A 310 -4.43 0.81 5.25
C ALA A 310 -3.58 1.66 6.22
N MET A 311 -3.79 2.96 6.24
CA MET A 311 -3.13 3.86 7.19
C MET A 311 -3.66 3.72 8.63
N ILE A 312 -4.90 3.24 8.82
CA ILE A 312 -5.50 3.08 10.15
C ILE A 312 -4.67 2.12 11.02
N PRO A 313 -4.50 0.82 10.68
CA PRO A 313 -3.71 -0.09 11.48
C PRO A 313 -2.23 0.30 11.51
N MET A 314 -1.70 0.85 10.43
CA MET A 314 -0.31 1.29 10.34
C MET A 314 0.01 2.34 11.40
N LEU A 315 -0.76 3.41 11.49
CA LEU A 315 -0.51 4.50 12.43
C LEU A 315 -0.87 4.11 13.87
N THR A 316 -1.91 3.31 14.07
CA THR A 316 -2.46 3.03 15.41
C THR A 316 -1.84 1.82 16.08
N LEU A 317 -1.48 0.79 15.32
CA LEU A 317 -1.00 -0.50 15.81
C LEU A 317 0.44 -0.82 15.37
N GLY A 318 0.99 -0.06 14.39
CA GLY A 318 2.27 -0.37 13.78
C GLY A 318 2.23 -1.60 12.86
N VAL A 319 1.04 -1.98 12.39
CA VAL A 319 0.84 -3.12 11.49
C VAL A 319 0.40 -2.60 10.12
N PRO A 320 1.10 -2.95 9.03
CA PRO A 320 0.74 -2.43 7.72
C PRO A 320 -0.57 -3.03 7.22
N GLY A 321 -1.48 -2.17 6.69
CA GLY A 321 -2.70 -2.61 6.03
C GLY A 321 -2.44 -3.19 4.63
N ASP A 322 -1.42 -2.68 3.94
CA ASP A 322 -0.98 -3.15 2.63
C ASP A 322 0.55 -3.02 2.46
N ALA A 323 1.04 -3.36 1.27
CA ALA A 323 2.48 -3.29 0.97
C ALA A 323 3.02 -1.84 0.96
N VAL A 324 2.21 -0.84 0.60
CA VAL A 324 2.61 0.57 0.64
C VAL A 324 2.73 1.05 2.09
N ALA A 325 1.75 0.71 2.93
CA ALA A 325 1.79 1.02 4.36
C ALA A 325 3.02 0.39 5.03
N ALA A 326 3.48 -0.78 4.57
CA ALA A 326 4.71 -1.40 5.04
C ALA A 326 5.95 -0.53 4.77
N ILE A 327 6.06 0.08 3.57
CA ILE A 327 7.14 1.03 3.24
C ILE A 327 7.00 2.30 4.07
N MET A 328 5.78 2.78 4.29
CA MET A 328 5.51 3.96 5.10
C MET A 328 5.92 3.77 6.57
N ILE A 329 5.78 2.55 7.13
CA ILE A 329 6.36 2.20 8.43
C ILE A 329 7.86 2.45 8.41
N GLY A 330 8.54 2.03 7.34
CA GLY A 330 9.96 2.28 7.15
C GLY A 330 10.30 3.76 7.09
N ALA A 331 9.56 4.53 6.32
CA ALA A 331 9.72 5.97 6.21
C ALA A 331 9.61 6.66 7.58
N LEU A 332 8.58 6.31 8.36
CA LEU A 332 8.42 6.83 9.72
C LEU A 332 9.60 6.44 10.62
N THR A 333 10.05 5.19 10.55
CA THR A 333 11.15 4.69 11.39
C THR A 333 12.47 5.39 11.08
N ILE A 334 12.78 5.66 9.80
CA ILE A 334 13.97 6.43 9.38
C ILE A 334 13.93 7.84 9.93
N GLN A 335 12.76 8.45 9.98
CA GLN A 335 12.55 9.78 10.58
C GLN A 335 12.55 9.76 12.14
N GLY A 336 12.92 8.62 12.74
CA GLY A 336 12.95 8.45 14.20
C GLY A 336 11.56 8.31 14.85
N LEU A 337 10.52 8.05 14.05
CA LEU A 337 9.14 7.94 14.49
C LEU A 337 8.73 6.47 14.56
N THR A 338 8.26 6.02 15.70
CA THR A 338 7.77 4.64 15.86
C THR A 338 6.26 4.60 15.60
N PRO A 339 5.78 3.96 14.50
CA PRO A 339 4.35 3.77 14.27
C PRO A 339 3.71 2.98 15.42
N GLY A 340 2.47 3.31 15.72
CA GLY A 340 1.74 2.67 16.81
C GLY A 340 1.10 3.69 17.76
N PRO A 341 0.47 3.21 18.85
CA PRO A 341 -0.37 4.05 19.69
C PRO A 341 0.39 5.17 20.41
N MET A 342 1.70 5.00 20.64
CA MET A 342 2.54 6.03 21.24
C MET A 342 2.72 7.24 20.34
N LEU A 343 2.71 7.06 19.00
CA LEU A 343 2.81 8.15 18.03
C LEU A 343 1.71 9.22 18.24
N PHE A 344 0.51 8.77 18.64
CA PHE A 344 -0.62 9.67 18.94
C PHE A 344 -0.42 10.51 20.20
N LYS A 345 0.51 10.13 21.09
CA LYS A 345 0.86 10.89 22.28
C LYS A 345 2.06 11.80 22.05
N THR A 346 3.13 11.26 21.45
CA THR A 346 4.43 11.95 21.31
C THR A 346 4.44 12.93 20.14
N ASN A 347 3.78 12.58 19.01
CA ASN A 347 3.81 13.34 17.76
C ASN A 347 2.39 13.65 17.23
N LYS A 348 1.54 14.12 18.14
CA LYS A 348 0.11 14.34 17.85
C LYS A 348 -0.11 15.29 16.66
N VAL A 349 0.66 16.38 16.55
CA VAL A 349 0.56 17.33 15.43
C VAL A 349 0.82 16.61 14.10
N LEU A 350 1.91 15.85 14.01
CA LEU A 350 2.26 15.11 12.80
C LEU A 350 1.13 14.14 12.38
N VAL A 351 0.57 13.36 13.33
CA VAL A 351 -0.51 12.42 13.02
C VAL A 351 -1.72 13.12 12.40
N TYR A 352 -2.16 14.23 12.99
CA TYR A 352 -3.30 14.97 12.44
C TYR A 352 -2.93 15.74 11.15
N THR A 353 -1.66 16.11 10.98
CA THR A 353 -1.15 16.65 9.72
C THR A 353 -1.17 15.59 8.61
N ILE A 354 -0.85 14.32 8.93
CA ILE A 354 -1.00 13.19 8.00
C ILE A 354 -2.48 13.02 7.59
N PHE A 355 -3.42 13.08 8.54
CA PHE A 355 -4.85 12.98 8.21
C PHE A 355 -5.29 14.10 7.26
N LEU A 356 -4.93 15.34 7.56
CA LEU A 356 -5.27 16.48 6.72
C LEU A 356 -4.55 16.41 5.37
N GLY A 357 -3.28 15.99 5.37
CA GLY A 357 -2.47 15.80 4.17
C GLY A 357 -3.08 14.78 3.20
N MET A 358 -3.70 13.71 3.70
CA MET A 358 -4.43 12.75 2.87
C MET A 358 -5.60 13.41 2.12
N PHE A 359 -6.38 14.30 2.77
CA PHE A 359 -7.43 15.06 2.08
C PHE A 359 -6.83 15.98 1.01
N VAL A 360 -5.72 16.67 1.33
CA VAL A 360 -5.04 17.56 0.39
C VAL A 360 -4.47 16.77 -0.78
N ALA A 361 -3.83 15.61 -0.55
CA ALA A 361 -3.31 14.75 -1.59
C ALA A 361 -4.40 14.26 -2.55
N ASN A 362 -5.55 13.82 -2.03
CA ASN A 362 -6.71 13.45 -2.85
C ASN A 362 -7.25 14.64 -3.66
N THR A 363 -7.26 15.85 -3.06
CA THR A 363 -7.68 17.06 -3.76
C THR A 363 -6.70 17.43 -4.89
N ILE A 364 -5.40 17.34 -4.65
CA ILE A 364 -4.37 17.53 -5.69
C ILE A 364 -4.53 16.47 -6.79
N MET A 365 -4.80 15.21 -6.42
CA MET A 365 -4.99 14.11 -7.37
C MET A 365 -6.17 14.38 -8.31
N VAL A 366 -7.33 14.81 -7.81
CA VAL A 366 -8.48 15.10 -8.68
C VAL A 366 -8.23 16.32 -9.55
N LEU A 367 -7.55 17.35 -9.03
CA LEU A 367 -7.18 18.53 -9.82
C LEU A 367 -6.22 18.17 -10.96
N LEU A 368 -5.18 17.39 -10.69
CA LEU A 368 -4.24 16.90 -11.71
C LEU A 368 -4.92 15.93 -12.67
N GLY A 369 -5.78 15.04 -12.19
CA GLY A 369 -6.53 14.11 -13.02
C GLY A 369 -7.41 14.79 -14.06
N PHE A 370 -8.06 15.90 -13.72
CA PHE A 370 -8.86 16.64 -14.70
C PHE A 370 -8.04 17.60 -15.58
N SER A 371 -7.02 18.26 -15.02
CA SER A 371 -6.28 19.29 -15.75
C SER A 371 -5.10 18.76 -16.57
N CYS A 372 -4.42 17.72 -16.10
CA CYS A 372 -3.16 17.24 -16.66
C CYS A 372 -3.24 15.83 -17.27
N ILE A 373 -4.43 15.23 -17.41
CA ILE A 373 -4.57 13.85 -17.91
C ILE A 373 -3.89 13.64 -19.26
N ARG A 374 -3.98 14.60 -20.18
CA ARG A 374 -3.30 14.54 -21.49
C ARG A 374 -1.78 14.52 -21.40
N LEU A 375 -1.22 15.08 -20.31
CA LEU A 375 0.21 15.01 -20.03
C LEU A 375 0.55 13.61 -19.50
N PHE A 376 -0.25 13.08 -18.59
CA PHE A 376 -0.05 11.75 -18.01
C PHE A 376 -0.25 10.62 -19.04
N THR A 377 -1.13 10.79 -20.03
CA THR A 377 -1.24 9.82 -21.12
C THR A 377 0.02 9.77 -22.00
N LYS A 378 0.79 10.88 -22.13
CA LYS A 378 2.07 10.86 -22.81
C LYS A 378 3.15 10.07 -22.06
N VAL A 379 3.00 9.88 -20.75
CA VAL A 379 3.94 9.07 -19.97
C VAL A 379 3.87 7.60 -20.40
N LEU A 380 2.72 7.14 -20.90
CA LEU A 380 2.56 5.79 -21.44
C LEU A 380 3.47 5.50 -22.63
N SER A 381 3.91 6.53 -23.35
CA SER A 381 4.82 6.41 -24.51
C SER A 381 6.30 6.43 -24.12
N VAL A 382 6.65 6.51 -22.84
CA VAL A 382 8.06 6.46 -22.39
C VAL A 382 8.65 5.08 -22.67
N PRO A 383 9.73 4.97 -23.46
CA PRO A 383 10.33 3.69 -23.79
C PRO A 383 10.86 2.97 -22.55
N LYS A 384 10.64 1.67 -22.46
CA LYS A 384 11.19 0.81 -21.39
C LYS A 384 12.72 0.92 -21.31
N THR A 385 13.39 1.19 -22.43
CA THR A 385 14.84 1.41 -22.51
C THR A 385 15.34 2.63 -21.73
N ILE A 386 14.51 3.62 -21.48
CA ILE A 386 14.82 4.79 -20.63
C ILE A 386 14.38 4.51 -19.18
N LEU A 387 13.20 3.91 -19.01
CA LEU A 387 12.61 3.68 -17.70
C LEU A 387 13.45 2.73 -16.84
N THR A 388 13.90 1.62 -17.43
CA THR A 388 14.64 0.58 -16.71
C THR A 388 15.96 1.05 -16.09
N PRO A 389 16.87 1.75 -16.80
CA PRO A 389 18.07 2.31 -16.18
C PRO A 389 17.77 3.30 -15.04
N VAL A 390 16.73 4.10 -15.18
CA VAL A 390 16.32 5.06 -14.13
C VAL A 390 15.91 4.30 -12.87
N ILE A 391 15.12 3.23 -13.00
CA ILE A 391 14.72 2.39 -11.86
C ILE A 391 15.96 1.79 -11.19
N PHE A 392 16.91 1.24 -11.97
CA PHE A 392 18.16 0.67 -11.45
C PHE A 392 18.95 1.68 -10.60
N ILE A 393 19.17 2.88 -11.16
CA ILE A 393 19.91 3.96 -10.48
C ILE A 393 19.20 4.32 -9.17
N LEU A 394 17.88 4.50 -9.19
CA LEU A 394 17.10 4.85 -8.01
C LEU A 394 17.14 3.74 -6.95
N CYS A 395 17.07 2.47 -7.34
CA CYS A 395 17.19 1.33 -6.42
C CYS A 395 18.56 1.31 -5.73
N VAL A 396 19.65 1.48 -6.50
CA VAL A 396 21.02 1.49 -5.96
C VAL A 396 21.24 2.67 -5.04
N VAL A 397 20.92 3.87 -5.50
CA VAL A 397 21.06 5.11 -4.71
C VAL A 397 20.18 5.04 -3.46
N GLY A 398 18.95 4.56 -3.60
CA GLY A 398 18.00 4.42 -2.50
C GLY A 398 18.47 3.48 -1.41
N SER A 399 18.96 2.31 -1.80
CA SER A 399 19.46 1.32 -0.84
C SER A 399 20.73 1.79 -0.15
N TYR A 400 21.64 2.46 -0.88
CA TYR A 400 22.86 3.03 -0.31
C TYR A 400 22.58 4.18 0.68
N ALA A 401 21.65 5.05 0.33
CA ALA A 401 21.35 6.26 1.10
C ALA A 401 20.79 5.96 2.51
N MET A 402 20.26 4.75 2.74
CA MET A 402 19.71 4.33 4.03
C MET A 402 20.72 4.42 5.18
N ARG A 403 21.89 3.84 4.99
CA ARG A 403 22.96 3.74 6.03
C ARG A 403 24.35 4.02 5.47
N SER A 404 24.45 4.53 4.24
CA SER A 404 25.71 4.70 3.51
C SER A 404 26.54 3.41 3.47
N ASN A 405 25.88 2.26 3.29
CA ASN A 405 26.47 0.95 3.36
C ASN A 405 26.23 0.14 2.08
N PHE A 406 27.31 -0.33 1.45
CA PHE A 406 27.23 -1.17 0.25
C PHE A 406 26.60 -2.55 0.48
N TYR A 407 26.60 -3.05 1.74
CA TYR A 407 25.88 -4.29 2.08
C TYR A 407 24.36 -4.15 1.86
N ASP A 408 23.80 -2.97 2.04
CA ASP A 408 22.39 -2.72 1.77
C ASP A 408 22.09 -2.77 0.27
N VAL A 409 23.00 -2.28 -0.57
CA VAL A 409 22.92 -2.42 -2.05
C VAL A 409 23.02 -3.89 -2.45
N GLY A 410 23.97 -4.64 -1.85
CA GLY A 410 24.07 -6.09 -2.07
C GLY A 410 22.81 -6.85 -1.65
N THR A 411 22.24 -6.52 -0.50
CA THR A 411 20.97 -7.08 -0.01
C THR A 411 19.83 -6.78 -0.98
N MET A 412 19.74 -5.55 -1.46
CA MET A 412 18.74 -5.13 -2.45
C MET A 412 18.88 -5.91 -3.76
N LEU A 413 20.10 -6.08 -4.29
CA LEU A 413 20.32 -6.83 -5.52
C LEU A 413 19.96 -8.31 -5.38
N ILE A 414 20.36 -8.94 -4.27
CA ILE A 414 20.02 -10.34 -3.96
C ILE A 414 18.49 -10.49 -3.85
N ALA A 415 17.84 -9.59 -3.11
CA ALA A 415 16.39 -9.58 -2.98
C ALA A 415 15.69 -9.34 -4.34
N GLY A 416 16.28 -8.50 -5.21
CA GLY A 416 15.78 -8.26 -6.56
C GLY A 416 15.81 -9.51 -7.43
N VAL A 417 16.92 -10.25 -7.43
CA VAL A 417 17.03 -11.52 -8.13
C VAL A 417 16.07 -12.57 -7.57
N ILE A 418 15.95 -12.64 -6.24
CA ILE A 418 14.99 -13.54 -5.59
C ILE A 418 13.56 -13.17 -6.00
N GLY A 419 13.19 -11.89 -5.94
CA GLY A 419 11.86 -11.41 -6.33
C GLY A 419 11.53 -11.72 -7.80
N TRP A 420 12.49 -11.52 -8.70
CA TRP A 420 12.35 -11.87 -10.11
C TRP A 420 12.13 -13.38 -10.31
N LEU A 421 12.92 -14.23 -9.65
CA LEU A 421 12.74 -15.69 -9.68
C LEU A 421 11.37 -16.10 -9.08
N MET A 422 10.96 -15.45 -7.99
CA MET A 422 9.63 -15.68 -7.39
C MET A 422 8.51 -15.36 -8.38
N GLY A 423 8.63 -14.27 -9.15
CA GLY A 423 7.70 -13.92 -10.23
C GLY A 423 7.58 -15.03 -11.27
N LYS A 424 8.71 -15.61 -11.72
CA LYS A 424 8.73 -16.73 -12.70
C LYS A 424 7.97 -17.96 -12.24
N VAL A 425 8.00 -18.27 -10.94
CA VAL A 425 7.31 -19.43 -10.35
C VAL A 425 5.98 -19.05 -9.67
N LYS A 426 5.49 -17.83 -9.93
CA LYS A 426 4.22 -17.31 -9.37
C LYS A 426 4.15 -17.43 -7.85
N ILE A 427 5.23 -17.03 -7.17
CA ILE A 427 5.28 -16.90 -5.71
C ILE A 427 5.06 -15.42 -5.34
N PRO A 428 4.07 -15.08 -4.50
CA PRO A 428 3.85 -13.71 -4.08
C PRO A 428 4.99 -13.21 -3.19
N THR A 429 5.45 -11.98 -3.41
CA THR A 429 6.55 -11.36 -2.65
C THR A 429 6.08 -10.68 -1.35
N SER A 430 4.83 -10.22 -1.29
CA SER A 430 4.25 -9.55 -0.12
C SER A 430 4.32 -10.35 1.19
N PRO A 431 4.10 -11.69 1.20
CA PRO A 431 4.26 -12.53 2.38
C PRO A 431 5.66 -12.45 3.01
N ALA A 432 6.73 -12.42 2.20
CA ALA A 432 8.10 -12.30 2.71
C ALA A 432 8.30 -11.00 3.51
N ILE A 433 7.75 -9.91 2.99
CA ILE A 433 7.86 -8.59 3.62
C ILE A 433 7.05 -8.52 4.90
N LEU A 434 5.82 -9.07 4.90
CA LEU A 434 5.02 -9.16 6.12
C LEU A 434 5.75 -9.99 7.19
N GLY A 435 6.37 -11.12 6.81
CA GLY A 435 7.21 -11.93 7.70
C GLY A 435 8.39 -11.14 8.26
N LEU A 436 9.06 -10.38 7.40
CA LEU A 436 10.23 -9.57 7.77
C LEU A 436 9.89 -8.44 8.74
N ILE A 437 8.71 -7.81 8.60
CA ILE A 437 8.26 -6.68 9.45
C ILE A 437 7.60 -7.19 10.73
N LEU A 438 6.69 -8.15 10.62
CA LEU A 438 5.90 -8.65 11.75
C LEU A 438 6.63 -9.70 12.58
N GLY A 439 7.62 -10.41 12.00
CA GLY A 439 8.41 -11.42 12.69
C GLY A 439 9.08 -10.89 13.96
N PRO A 440 9.90 -9.84 13.89
CA PRO A 440 10.52 -9.22 15.08
C PRO A 440 9.50 -8.73 16.10
N MET A 441 8.38 -8.18 15.65
CA MET A 441 7.28 -7.75 16.52
C MET A 441 6.67 -8.94 17.27
N ALA A 442 6.39 -10.04 16.56
CA ALA A 442 5.85 -11.26 17.14
C ALA A 442 6.82 -11.86 18.15
N GLU A 443 8.09 -12.07 17.76
CA GLU A 443 9.13 -12.66 18.63
C GLU A 443 9.34 -11.83 19.90
N LYS A 444 9.58 -10.53 19.76
CA LYS A 444 9.82 -9.62 20.90
C LYS A 444 8.65 -9.64 21.88
N ASN A 445 7.42 -9.53 21.38
CA ASN A 445 6.24 -9.45 22.23
C ASN A 445 5.90 -10.82 22.86
N PHE A 446 6.10 -11.93 22.14
CA PHE A 446 5.96 -13.28 22.69
C PHE A 446 6.89 -13.49 23.89
N ARG A 447 8.18 -13.22 23.68
CA ARG A 447 9.20 -13.41 24.74
C ARG A 447 8.96 -12.45 25.90
N THR A 448 8.61 -11.19 25.63
CA THR A 448 8.33 -10.20 26.70
C THR A 448 7.09 -10.61 27.50
N ALA A 449 6.05 -11.14 26.86
CA ALA A 449 4.86 -11.61 27.55
C ALA A 449 5.17 -12.80 28.48
N LEU A 450 5.96 -13.78 28.01
CA LEU A 450 6.39 -14.92 28.81
C LEU A 450 7.32 -14.48 29.97
N LEU A 451 8.26 -13.59 29.73
CA LEU A 451 9.12 -13.07 30.79
C LEU A 451 8.33 -12.38 31.89
N LYS A 452 7.34 -11.54 31.53
CA LYS A 452 6.47 -10.85 32.49
C LYS A 452 5.56 -11.79 33.27
N SER A 453 5.20 -12.94 32.68
CA SER A 453 4.33 -13.95 33.32
C SER A 453 5.13 -15.09 33.97
N SER A 454 6.44 -14.93 34.16
CA SER A 454 7.32 -15.97 34.73
C SER A 454 7.21 -17.30 33.98
N GLY A 455 7.11 -17.25 32.64
CA GLY A 455 6.99 -18.42 31.78
C GLY A 455 5.59 -19.00 31.63
N ASN A 456 4.57 -18.39 32.24
CA ASN A 456 3.21 -18.91 32.16
C ASN A 456 2.51 -18.57 30.83
N PRO A 457 2.20 -19.54 29.94
CA PRO A 457 1.57 -19.29 28.64
C PRO A 457 0.09 -18.88 28.75
N VAL A 458 -0.55 -19.01 29.90
CA VAL A 458 -1.94 -18.59 30.13
C VAL A 458 -2.10 -17.08 29.89
N VAL A 459 -1.00 -16.31 29.94
CA VAL A 459 -1.01 -14.86 29.65
C VAL A 459 -1.67 -14.51 28.30
N PHE A 460 -1.59 -15.39 27.31
CA PHE A 460 -2.21 -15.18 25.99
C PHE A 460 -3.72 -15.40 25.96
N PHE A 461 -4.33 -15.81 27.09
CA PHE A 461 -5.76 -16.08 27.23
C PHE A 461 -6.43 -15.23 28.34
N ASN A 462 -5.66 -14.35 29.01
CA ASN A 462 -6.12 -13.66 30.21
C ASN A 462 -7.05 -12.47 29.95
N THR A 463 -7.07 -11.91 28.74
CA THR A 463 -7.85 -10.70 28.45
C THR A 463 -8.90 -10.94 27.36
N PRO A 464 -10.04 -10.19 27.37
CA PRO A 464 -11.01 -10.26 26.29
C PRO A 464 -10.42 -9.90 24.92
N ILE A 465 -9.40 -9.05 24.88
CA ILE A 465 -8.71 -8.64 23.66
C ILE A 465 -7.90 -9.81 23.10
N CYS A 466 -7.23 -10.60 23.93
CA CYS A 466 -6.56 -11.83 23.51
C CYS A 466 -7.56 -12.81 22.86
N TRP A 467 -8.71 -13.04 23.47
CA TRP A 467 -9.76 -13.89 22.91
C TRP A 467 -10.30 -13.37 21.59
N PHE A 468 -10.46 -12.05 21.45
CA PHE A 468 -10.85 -11.43 20.19
C PHE A 468 -9.83 -11.73 19.07
N PHE A 469 -8.53 -11.55 19.31
CA PHE A 469 -7.51 -11.87 18.32
C PHE A 469 -7.42 -13.38 18.05
N LEU A 470 -7.53 -14.23 19.03
CA LEU A 470 -7.56 -15.69 18.83
C LEU A 470 -8.75 -16.11 17.96
N ALA A 471 -9.92 -15.52 18.17
CA ALA A 471 -11.09 -15.76 17.32
C ALA A 471 -10.85 -15.29 15.87
N LEU A 472 -10.23 -14.11 15.68
CA LEU A 472 -9.86 -13.61 14.34
C LEU A 472 -8.84 -14.53 13.65
N ILE A 473 -7.81 -14.99 14.37
CA ILE A 473 -6.82 -15.95 13.87
C ILE A 473 -7.51 -17.23 13.42
N ALA A 474 -8.34 -17.82 14.27
CA ALA A 474 -9.07 -19.06 13.96
C ALA A 474 -10.00 -18.88 12.75
N PHE A 475 -10.73 -17.76 12.66
CA PHE A 475 -11.61 -17.44 11.54
C PHE A 475 -10.81 -17.30 10.23
N THR A 476 -9.67 -16.59 10.27
CA THR A 476 -8.80 -16.36 9.12
C THR A 476 -8.22 -17.67 8.58
N LEU A 477 -7.70 -18.52 9.48
CA LEU A 477 -7.14 -19.82 9.10
C LEU A 477 -8.22 -20.78 8.58
N PHE A 478 -9.40 -20.80 9.23
CA PHE A 478 -10.53 -21.60 8.75
C PHE A 478 -10.98 -21.19 7.35
N GLY A 479 -11.07 -19.87 7.10
CA GLY A 479 -11.39 -19.31 5.78
C GLY A 479 -10.38 -19.71 4.72
N ALA A 480 -9.08 -19.61 5.03
CA ALA A 480 -7.99 -19.99 4.12
C ALA A 480 -8.01 -21.49 3.77
N ILE A 481 -8.17 -22.36 4.78
CA ILE A 481 -8.26 -23.83 4.58
C ILE A 481 -9.49 -24.18 3.75
N ARG A 482 -10.65 -23.61 4.05
CA ARG A 482 -11.88 -23.86 3.29
C ARG A 482 -11.80 -23.38 1.84
N GLY A 483 -11.07 -22.29 1.59
CA GLY A 483 -10.84 -21.77 0.24
C GLY A 483 -9.99 -22.73 -0.63
N GLN A 484 -9.07 -23.48 -0.01
CA GLN A 484 -8.22 -24.44 -0.70
C GLN A 484 -8.88 -25.82 -0.94
N LEU A 485 -9.92 -26.14 -0.18
CA LEU A 485 -10.67 -27.40 -0.35
C LEU A 485 -11.77 -27.31 -1.42
N LYS A 486 -12.00 -26.12 -1.98
CA LYS A 486 -12.90 -25.86 -3.11
C LYS A 486 -12.11 -25.71 -4.41
#